data_0214df43ce92c698e9abfaa58d03ed99
#
_entry.id   0214df43ce92c698e9abfaa58d03ed99
#
_cell.length_a   1.000
_cell.length_b   1.000
_cell.length_c   1.000
_cell.angle_alpha   90.00
_cell.angle_beta   90.00
_cell.angle_gamma   90.00
#
_symmetry.space_group_name_H-M   'P 1'
#
loop_
_entity.id
_entity.type
_entity.pdbx_description
1 polymer ?
#
loop_
_entity_poly.entity_id
_entity_poly.type
_entity_poly.pdbx_seq_one_letter_code
_entity_poly.pdbx_strand_id
1 'polypeptide(L)'
;MLLCLILVFFCFTLALRFHLFGQPVDPGGTDTAAVTGDGFSRSIAAYDPSQIPDFSGADYAVLNANIPMFTEKDLTGITGEHYAQLDQLGRCGTAYALLDRTMMAEGTREEIGMIRPSGWQYMQYPELIPEGYLYNRSHLIAYRLTGQNANERNLITGTQYMNQVSMLPFELQVMEYLETAIGRHVLYRVTPYFRGRELVARGVEMEAYSVEDRGRSVCFHVFVYNYQPGIEIDYLTGHSRISG
;
A
#
# COMPACT_ATOMS: atom_id res chain seq x y z
N MET A 1 21.38 15.62 -29.15
CA MET A 1 22.36 14.93 -28.28
C MET A 1 22.11 15.11 -26.80
N LEU A 2 21.44 16.16 -26.34
CA LEU A 2 21.17 16.39 -24.90
C LEU A 2 19.99 15.56 -24.34
N LEU A 3 19.01 15.23 -25.18
CA LEU A 3 17.82 14.49 -24.77
C LEU A 3 18.09 13.00 -24.48
N CYS A 4 19.04 12.37 -25.17
CA CYS A 4 19.43 10.97 -24.90
C CYS A 4 20.21 10.78 -23.59
N LEU A 5 20.93 11.80 -23.13
CA LEU A 5 21.69 11.75 -21.88
C LEU A 5 20.79 11.80 -20.63
N ILE A 6 19.65 12.48 -20.71
CA ILE A 6 18.69 12.58 -19.60
C ILE A 6 17.95 11.26 -19.40
N LEU A 7 17.59 10.56 -20.48
CA LEU A 7 16.94 9.23 -20.39
C LEU A 7 17.86 8.15 -19.82
N VAL A 8 19.15 8.17 -20.16
CA VAL A 8 20.13 7.21 -19.61
C VAL A 8 20.39 7.46 -18.12
N PHE A 9 20.37 8.73 -17.68
CA PHE A 9 20.55 9.07 -16.26
C PHE A 9 19.34 8.67 -15.41
N PHE A 10 18.12 8.74 -15.96
CA PHE A 10 16.89 8.33 -15.26
C PHE A 10 16.80 6.79 -15.13
N CYS A 11 17.20 6.05 -16.16
CA CYS A 11 17.28 4.58 -16.07
C CYS A 11 18.39 4.10 -15.12
N PHE A 12 19.54 4.81 -15.04
CA PHE A 12 20.63 4.42 -14.14
C PHE A 12 20.32 4.70 -12.67
N THR A 13 19.59 5.79 -12.37
CA THR A 13 19.18 6.09 -10.99
C THR A 13 18.05 5.15 -10.50
N LEU A 14 17.20 4.66 -11.40
CA LEU A 14 16.20 3.65 -11.07
C LEU A 14 16.86 2.28 -10.82
N ALA A 15 17.82 1.87 -11.64
CA ALA A 15 18.56 0.61 -11.46
C ALA A 15 19.44 0.61 -10.19
N LEU A 16 20.02 1.75 -9.81
CA LEU A 16 20.82 1.84 -8.57
C LEU A 16 19.95 1.81 -7.30
N ARG A 17 18.71 2.28 -7.35
CA ARG A 17 17.78 2.15 -6.21
C ARG A 17 17.29 0.72 -5.99
N PHE A 18 17.15 -0.09 -7.06
CA PHE A 18 16.84 -1.52 -6.92
C PHE A 18 17.95 -2.36 -6.29
N HIS A 19 19.22 -1.90 -6.33
CA HIS A 19 20.34 -2.58 -5.69
C HIS A 19 20.58 -2.18 -4.23
N LEU A 20 19.88 -1.12 -3.74
CA LEU A 20 19.99 -0.67 -2.35
C LEU A 20 18.88 -1.21 -1.43
N PHE A 21 17.84 -1.81 -1.99
CA PHE A 21 16.91 -2.62 -1.19
C PHE A 21 17.55 -3.99 -1.01
N GLY A 22 18.06 -4.22 0.20
CA GLY A 22 18.76 -5.42 0.58
C GLY A 22 18.07 -6.67 0.05
N GLN A 23 18.87 -7.57 -0.52
CA GLN A 23 18.46 -8.96 -0.78
C GLN A 23 17.73 -9.46 0.47
N PRO A 24 16.66 -10.26 0.32
CA PRO A 24 16.06 -10.90 1.47
C PRO A 24 17.18 -11.59 2.24
N VAL A 25 17.35 -11.20 3.50
CA VAL A 25 18.31 -11.84 4.41
C VAL A 25 17.84 -13.27 4.51
N ASP A 26 18.61 -14.17 3.92
CA ASP A 26 18.44 -15.60 4.09
C ASP A 26 18.70 -15.93 5.57
N PRO A 27 17.67 -16.23 6.40
CA PRO A 27 17.90 -16.75 7.72
C PRO A 27 18.35 -18.20 7.52
N GLY A 28 19.68 -18.42 7.56
CA GLY A 28 20.29 -19.73 7.44
C GLY A 28 19.55 -20.79 8.28
N GLY A 29 18.75 -21.57 7.61
CA GLY A 29 17.98 -22.69 8.14
C GLY A 29 17.48 -23.49 6.94
N THR A 30 18.23 -24.53 6.61
CA THR A 30 17.85 -25.58 5.67
C THR A 30 16.52 -26.19 6.04
N ASP A 31 15.43 -25.76 5.34
CA ASP A 31 14.30 -26.61 5.00
C ASP A 31 13.57 -25.94 3.83
N THR A 32 14.01 -26.27 2.61
CA THR A 32 13.24 -26.07 1.39
C THR A 32 12.03 -27.01 1.43
N ALA A 33 11.04 -26.69 2.24
CA ALA A 33 9.72 -27.22 2.00
C ALA A 33 9.20 -26.53 0.74
N ALA A 34 9.26 -27.23 -0.38
CA ALA A 34 8.54 -26.88 -1.58
C ALA A 34 7.10 -26.54 -1.15
N VAL A 35 6.67 -25.30 -1.43
CA VAL A 35 5.26 -24.92 -1.35
C VAL A 35 4.55 -25.72 -2.44
N THR A 36 4.21 -26.97 -2.11
CA THR A 36 3.33 -27.80 -2.90
C THR A 36 1.94 -27.22 -2.78
N GLY A 37 1.20 -27.19 -3.87
CA GLY A 37 -0.04 -26.48 -4.16
C GLY A 37 -1.25 -26.52 -3.21
N ASP A 38 -1.06 -26.78 -1.93
CA ASP A 38 -2.10 -26.90 -0.90
C ASP A 38 -2.00 -25.81 0.19
N GLY A 39 -1.23 -24.73 -0.06
CA GLY A 39 -1.01 -23.66 0.91
C GLY A 39 -2.26 -22.88 1.34
N PHE A 40 -3.38 -23.01 0.64
CA PHE A 40 -4.66 -22.33 0.96
C PHE A 40 -5.58 -23.09 1.90
N SER A 41 -5.28 -24.32 2.27
CA SER A 41 -6.18 -25.15 3.11
C SER A 41 -6.01 -24.98 4.62
N ARG A 42 -5.25 -24.00 5.09
CA ARG A 42 -5.23 -23.69 6.52
C ARG A 42 -6.30 -22.66 6.81
N SER A 43 -7.25 -23.01 7.67
CA SER A 43 -8.12 -22.07 8.39
C SER A 43 -7.23 -21.00 9.01
N ILE A 44 -7.06 -19.88 8.29
CA ILE A 44 -6.27 -18.76 8.78
C ILE A 44 -7.15 -18.04 9.78
N ALA A 45 -6.71 -17.98 11.03
CA ALA A 45 -7.35 -17.15 12.05
C ALA A 45 -7.45 -15.72 11.50
N ALA A 46 -8.60 -15.07 11.77
CA ALA A 46 -8.75 -13.65 11.41
C ALA A 46 -7.52 -12.89 11.95
N TYR A 47 -6.98 -12.00 11.11
CA TYR A 47 -5.84 -11.18 11.47
C TYR A 47 -6.12 -10.43 12.78
N ASP A 48 -5.19 -10.54 13.73
CA ASP A 48 -5.27 -9.83 15.00
C ASP A 48 -4.50 -8.51 14.88
N PRO A 49 -5.18 -7.34 14.88
CA PRO A 49 -4.53 -6.04 14.81
C PRO A 49 -3.53 -5.78 15.94
N SER A 50 -3.60 -6.51 17.05
CA SER A 50 -2.62 -6.43 18.13
C SER A 50 -1.24 -6.96 17.76
N GLN A 51 -1.14 -7.69 16.65
CA GLN A 51 0.12 -8.22 16.13
C GLN A 51 0.86 -7.27 15.19
N ILE A 52 0.28 -6.10 14.90
CA ILE A 52 1.03 -5.06 14.19
C ILE A 52 2.17 -4.58 15.10
N PRO A 53 3.44 -4.74 14.70
CA PRO A 53 4.55 -4.23 15.49
C PRO A 53 4.45 -2.73 15.70
N ASP A 54 4.88 -2.23 16.84
CA ASP A 54 5.03 -0.80 17.04
C ASP A 54 6.07 -0.24 16.06
N PHE A 55 5.86 1.01 15.65
CA PHE A 55 6.78 1.70 14.75
C PHE A 55 8.18 1.77 15.36
N SER A 56 9.18 1.29 14.64
CA SER A 56 10.59 1.25 15.04
C SER A 56 11.54 1.99 14.09
N GLY A 57 10.97 2.83 13.21
CA GLY A 57 11.75 3.57 12.20
C GLY A 57 11.81 2.88 10.83
N ALA A 58 11.22 1.69 10.67
CA ALA A 58 11.11 1.03 9.38
C ALA A 58 9.88 1.51 8.60
N ASP A 59 9.96 1.50 7.26
CA ASP A 59 8.86 1.92 6.40
C ASP A 59 7.66 0.99 6.50
N TYR A 60 7.91 -0.29 6.69
CA TYR A 60 6.89 -1.33 6.83
C TYR A 60 7.36 -2.48 7.73
N ALA A 61 6.42 -3.27 8.18
CA ALA A 61 6.65 -4.56 8.84
C ALA A 61 6.05 -5.68 8.00
N VAL A 62 6.76 -6.81 7.93
CA VAL A 62 6.23 -8.04 7.32
C VAL A 62 5.29 -8.71 8.31
N LEU A 63 4.09 -9.06 7.87
CA LEU A 63 3.08 -9.75 8.65
C LEU A 63 2.95 -11.21 8.17
N ASN A 64 2.52 -12.10 9.07
CA ASN A 64 2.17 -13.49 8.78
C ASN A 64 3.20 -14.20 7.86
N ALA A 65 4.49 -14.03 8.11
CA ALA A 65 5.58 -14.55 7.28
C ALA A 65 5.45 -14.19 5.79
N ASN A 66 4.91 -13.01 5.50
CA ASN A 66 4.64 -12.48 4.15
C ASN A 66 3.57 -13.27 3.35
N ILE A 67 2.71 -14.03 4.04
CA ILE A 67 1.65 -14.82 3.42
C ILE A 67 0.32 -14.07 3.54
N PRO A 68 -0.33 -13.69 2.43
CA PRO A 68 -1.65 -13.06 2.44
C PRO A 68 -2.72 -13.95 3.09
N MET A 69 -3.72 -13.33 3.69
CA MET A 69 -4.80 -14.01 4.38
C MET A 69 -6.07 -14.14 3.52
N PHE A 70 -5.92 -14.32 2.22
CA PHE A 70 -7.04 -14.63 1.33
C PHE A 70 -7.50 -16.07 1.52
N THR A 71 -8.82 -16.26 1.53
CA THR A 71 -9.45 -17.58 1.59
C THR A 71 -9.83 -18.08 0.19
N GLU A 72 -10.15 -19.35 0.04
CA GLU A 72 -10.71 -19.87 -1.22
C GLU A 72 -12.00 -19.13 -1.61
N LYS A 73 -12.79 -18.67 -0.63
CA LYS A 73 -13.98 -17.87 -0.90
C LYS A 73 -13.62 -16.52 -1.51
N ASP A 74 -12.53 -15.90 -1.08
CA ASP A 74 -12.05 -14.65 -1.65
C ASP A 74 -11.60 -14.87 -3.10
N LEU A 75 -10.88 -15.96 -3.38
CA LEU A 75 -10.43 -16.33 -4.73
C LEU A 75 -11.58 -16.54 -5.72
N THR A 76 -12.73 -17.04 -5.25
CA THR A 76 -13.88 -17.38 -6.10
C THR A 76 -15.02 -16.37 -6.03
N GLY A 77 -15.08 -15.55 -5.01
CA GLY A 77 -16.21 -14.68 -4.71
C GLY A 77 -15.95 -13.19 -4.91
N ILE A 78 -14.69 -12.75 -4.96
CA ILE A 78 -14.37 -11.35 -5.21
C ILE A 78 -14.40 -11.10 -6.72
N THR A 79 -15.19 -10.10 -7.12
CA THR A 79 -15.26 -9.61 -8.49
C THR A 79 -15.22 -8.09 -8.46
N GLY A 80 -14.36 -7.48 -9.31
CA GLY A 80 -14.22 -6.03 -9.34
C GLY A 80 -13.65 -5.46 -8.04
N GLU A 81 -14.04 -4.22 -7.71
CA GLU A 81 -13.53 -3.46 -6.57
C GLU A 81 -14.60 -3.21 -5.52
N HIS A 82 -14.20 -3.22 -4.26
CA HIS A 82 -15.08 -3.04 -3.11
C HIS A 82 -14.45 -2.09 -2.08
N TYR A 83 -15.26 -1.17 -1.57
CA TYR A 83 -14.87 -0.17 -0.58
C TYR A 83 -15.86 -0.19 0.57
N ALA A 84 -15.39 -0.45 1.78
CA ALA A 84 -16.23 -0.41 2.96
C ALA A 84 -16.87 0.98 3.15
N GLN A 85 -18.04 1.04 3.77
CA GLN A 85 -18.65 2.30 4.16
C GLN A 85 -17.75 3.02 5.17
N LEU A 86 -17.76 4.35 5.15
CA LEU A 86 -17.10 5.12 6.19
C LEU A 86 -17.76 4.82 7.54
N ASP A 87 -16.94 4.75 8.58
CA ASP A 87 -17.46 4.56 9.94
C ASP A 87 -18.08 5.86 10.51
N GLN A 88 -18.53 5.80 11.76
CA GLN A 88 -19.15 6.95 12.44
C GLN A 88 -18.20 8.15 12.65
N LEU A 89 -16.89 7.94 12.52
CA LEU A 89 -15.86 8.99 12.59
C LEU A 89 -15.44 9.47 11.18
N GLY A 90 -16.10 9.00 10.12
CA GLY A 90 -15.75 9.31 8.73
C GLY A 90 -14.46 8.63 8.24
N ARG A 91 -14.02 7.55 8.90
CA ARG A 91 -12.80 6.83 8.54
C ARG A 91 -13.08 5.74 7.52
N CYS A 92 -12.16 5.55 6.59
CA CYS A 92 -12.21 4.42 5.65
C CYS A 92 -12.06 3.08 6.39
N GLY A 93 -12.77 2.08 5.91
CA GLY A 93 -12.51 0.68 6.22
C GLY A 93 -11.72 -0.02 5.11
N THR A 94 -11.79 -1.34 5.08
CA THR A 94 -11.07 -2.16 4.09
C THR A 94 -11.53 -1.87 2.66
N ALA A 95 -10.55 -1.72 1.76
CA ALA A 95 -10.73 -1.75 0.31
C ALA A 95 -10.11 -3.03 -0.25
N TYR A 96 -10.81 -3.72 -1.15
CA TYR A 96 -10.28 -4.93 -1.80
C TYR A 96 -10.80 -5.06 -3.22
N ALA A 97 -10.04 -5.74 -4.06
CA ALA A 97 -10.39 -5.96 -5.47
C ALA A 97 -9.77 -7.26 -6.01
N LEU A 98 -10.42 -7.83 -7.02
CA LEU A 98 -9.78 -8.69 -7.98
C LEU A 98 -9.35 -7.81 -9.16
N LEU A 99 -8.10 -7.38 -9.12
CA LEU A 99 -7.54 -6.46 -10.09
C LEU A 99 -7.19 -7.19 -11.39
N ASP A 100 -7.44 -6.53 -12.50
CA ASP A 100 -6.97 -6.92 -13.82
C ASP A 100 -6.52 -5.69 -14.63
N ARG A 101 -5.88 -5.93 -15.76
CA ARG A 101 -5.36 -4.85 -16.60
C ARG A 101 -6.44 -3.90 -17.14
N THR A 102 -7.68 -4.38 -17.32
CA THR A 102 -8.76 -3.55 -17.89
C THR A 102 -9.29 -2.52 -16.91
N MET A 103 -9.03 -2.70 -15.60
CA MET A 103 -9.40 -1.75 -14.56
C MET A 103 -8.39 -0.61 -14.44
N MET A 104 -7.18 -0.77 -14.97
CA MET A 104 -6.12 0.22 -14.82
C MET A 104 -6.50 1.54 -15.48
N ALA A 105 -6.18 2.63 -14.79
CA ALA A 105 -6.52 3.98 -15.25
C ALA A 105 -5.83 4.31 -16.58
N GLU A 106 -6.61 4.83 -17.51
CA GLU A 106 -6.13 5.46 -18.74
C GLU A 106 -6.29 6.99 -18.64
N GLY A 107 -5.23 7.74 -18.97
CA GLY A 107 -5.28 9.21 -19.05
C GLY A 107 -4.83 9.95 -17.80
N THR A 108 -5.15 11.24 -17.75
CA THR A 108 -4.74 12.16 -16.69
C THR A 108 -5.69 12.10 -15.50
N ARG A 109 -5.11 12.12 -14.30
CA ARG A 109 -5.85 12.16 -13.05
C ARG A 109 -6.51 13.53 -12.85
N GLU A 110 -7.78 13.55 -12.48
CA GLU A 110 -8.50 14.78 -12.08
C GLU A 110 -8.10 15.24 -10.68
N GLU A 111 -8.34 16.52 -10.39
CA GLU A 111 -8.12 17.06 -9.05
C GLU A 111 -9.11 16.50 -8.04
N ILE A 112 -8.61 16.15 -6.85
CA ILE A 112 -9.40 15.63 -5.72
C ILE A 112 -9.33 16.55 -4.48
N GLY A 113 -8.97 17.81 -4.68
CA GLY A 113 -8.77 18.79 -3.62
C GLY A 113 -10.00 19.02 -2.72
N MET A 114 -11.22 18.74 -3.22
CA MET A 114 -12.47 18.86 -2.48
C MET A 114 -12.64 17.79 -1.40
N ILE A 115 -12.01 16.63 -1.51
CA ILE A 115 -12.15 15.54 -0.54
C ILE A 115 -11.23 15.79 0.65
N ARG A 116 -11.79 15.63 1.84
CA ARG A 116 -11.06 15.75 3.11
C ARG A 116 -11.29 14.47 3.92
N PRO A 117 -10.38 13.50 3.83
CA PRO A 117 -10.45 12.30 4.65
C PRO A 117 -10.43 12.62 6.14
N SER A 118 -10.81 11.68 7.00
CA SER A 118 -10.75 11.86 8.46
C SER A 118 -9.37 12.36 8.90
N GLY A 119 -9.33 13.30 9.84
CA GLY A 119 -8.08 13.89 10.36
C GLY A 119 -7.31 14.78 9.38
N TRP A 120 -7.91 15.18 8.25
CA TRP A 120 -7.25 16.04 7.27
C TRP A 120 -6.91 17.42 7.84
N GLN A 121 -5.59 17.77 7.75
CA GLN A 121 -5.05 19.09 8.11
C GLN A 121 -4.18 19.61 6.97
N TYR A 122 -4.16 20.94 6.79
CA TYR A 122 -3.22 21.61 5.91
C TYR A 122 -1.91 21.90 6.66
N MET A 123 -1.02 20.90 6.71
CA MET A 123 0.27 21.01 7.39
C MET A 123 1.39 21.13 6.36
N GLN A 124 2.28 22.10 6.55
CA GLN A 124 3.39 22.36 5.64
C GLN A 124 4.73 22.38 6.39
N TYR A 125 5.74 21.73 5.80
CA TYR A 125 7.11 21.65 6.32
C TYR A 125 8.09 21.73 5.15
N PRO A 126 8.23 22.89 4.48
CA PRO A 126 9.01 23.00 3.23
C PRO A 126 10.49 22.70 3.42
N GLU A 127 11.00 22.79 4.65
CA GLU A 127 12.38 22.44 5.00
C GLU A 127 12.66 20.94 5.09
N LEU A 128 11.61 20.10 5.24
CA LEU A 128 11.74 18.65 5.44
C LEU A 128 11.06 17.82 4.35
N ILE A 129 10.08 18.39 3.66
CA ILE A 129 9.23 17.67 2.73
C ILE A 129 9.32 18.31 1.34
N PRO A 130 9.73 17.56 0.29
CA PRO A 130 9.59 18.03 -1.09
C PRO A 130 8.11 18.43 -1.34
N GLU A 131 7.86 19.52 -2.06
CA GLU A 131 6.53 20.11 -2.25
C GLU A 131 5.88 20.71 -0.99
N GLY A 132 6.45 20.52 0.19
CA GLY A 132 6.11 21.18 1.45
C GLY A 132 4.93 20.61 2.21
N TYR A 133 4.01 19.88 1.60
CA TYR A 133 2.79 19.38 2.26
C TYR A 133 3.03 18.03 2.94
N LEU A 134 2.66 17.93 4.23
CA LEU A 134 2.76 16.68 4.98
C LEU A 134 1.82 15.60 4.45
N TYR A 135 0.56 15.97 4.18
CA TYR A 135 -0.47 14.99 3.86
C TYR A 135 -0.86 14.98 2.39
N ASN A 136 -0.99 13.78 1.89
CA ASN A 136 -1.63 13.44 0.64
C ASN A 136 -2.99 12.80 0.90
N ARG A 137 -3.89 12.92 -0.07
CA ARG A 137 -5.09 12.09 -0.15
C ARG A 137 -4.65 10.75 -0.70
N SER A 138 -4.18 9.88 0.22
CA SER A 138 -3.62 8.58 -0.14
C SER A 138 -4.74 7.62 -0.48
N HIS A 139 -4.68 7.05 -1.69
CA HIS A 139 -5.58 5.98 -2.08
C HIS A 139 -5.21 4.70 -1.33
N LEU A 140 -6.21 3.94 -0.87
CA LEU A 140 -6.01 2.56 -0.38
C LEU A 140 -5.66 1.64 -1.55
N ILE A 141 -6.49 1.62 -2.59
CA ILE A 141 -6.16 1.02 -3.88
C ILE A 141 -5.78 2.15 -4.82
N ALA A 142 -4.55 2.12 -5.31
CA ALA A 142 -3.98 3.20 -6.12
C ALA A 142 -4.86 3.54 -7.33
N TYR A 143 -4.97 4.83 -7.66
CA TYR A 143 -5.68 5.31 -8.84
C TYR A 143 -5.28 4.56 -10.12
N ARG A 144 -3.98 4.30 -10.29
CA ARG A 144 -3.48 3.57 -11.46
C ARG A 144 -4.01 2.15 -11.60
N LEU A 145 -4.44 1.52 -10.51
CA LEU A 145 -4.93 0.13 -10.50
C LEU A 145 -6.41 0.02 -10.82
N THR A 146 -7.23 1.06 -10.53
CA THR A 146 -8.70 0.97 -10.67
C THR A 146 -9.34 2.18 -11.33
N GLY A 147 -8.61 3.25 -11.61
CA GLY A 147 -9.20 4.49 -12.11
C GLY A 147 -10.08 5.26 -11.10
N GLN A 148 -10.23 4.76 -9.86
CA GLN A 148 -11.03 5.39 -8.80
C GLN A 148 -10.32 6.63 -8.26
N ASN A 149 -10.67 7.80 -8.81
CA ASN A 149 -10.00 9.04 -8.45
C ASN A 149 -10.59 9.69 -7.19
N ALA A 150 -11.87 10.02 -7.20
CA ALA A 150 -12.55 10.83 -6.18
C ALA A 150 -13.49 10.00 -5.29
N ASN A 151 -13.11 8.80 -4.94
CA ASN A 151 -13.89 7.94 -4.05
C ASN A 151 -13.49 8.17 -2.59
N GLU A 152 -14.34 8.82 -1.80
CA GLU A 152 -14.09 9.11 -0.38
C GLU A 152 -13.79 7.86 0.45
N ARG A 153 -14.33 6.69 0.07
CA ARG A 153 -14.11 5.41 0.75
C ARG A 153 -12.77 4.77 0.40
N ASN A 154 -12.05 5.34 -0.55
CA ASN A 154 -10.72 4.90 -0.99
C ASN A 154 -9.60 5.89 -0.59
N LEU A 155 -9.92 6.95 0.15
CA LEU A 155 -8.98 8.03 0.45
C LEU A 155 -8.78 8.20 1.95
N ILE A 156 -7.54 8.13 2.40
CA ILE A 156 -7.15 8.41 3.78
C ILE A 156 -6.18 9.60 3.85
N THR A 157 -6.08 10.20 5.04
CA THR A 157 -5.01 11.16 5.35
C THR A 157 -3.71 10.40 5.53
N GLY A 158 -2.92 10.31 4.46
CA GLY A 158 -1.61 9.67 4.47
C GLY A 158 -0.49 10.68 4.36
N THR A 159 0.66 10.42 4.99
CA THR A 159 1.83 11.27 4.80
C THR A 159 2.34 11.18 3.36
N GLN A 160 3.03 12.21 2.90
CA GLN A 160 3.68 12.18 1.60
C GLN A 160 4.67 11.01 1.54
N TYR A 161 5.41 10.76 2.62
CA TYR A 161 6.39 9.67 2.69
C TYR A 161 5.72 8.30 2.56
N MET A 162 4.67 8.02 3.35
CA MET A 162 3.92 6.77 3.22
C MET A 162 3.41 6.57 1.79
N ASN A 163 2.76 7.59 1.23
CA ASN A 163 2.09 7.49 -0.07
C ASN A 163 3.06 7.36 -1.25
N GLN A 164 4.18 8.08 -1.22
CA GLN A 164 5.09 8.18 -2.37
C GLN A 164 6.35 7.32 -2.24
N VAL A 165 6.66 6.84 -1.02
CA VAL A 165 7.88 6.06 -0.76
C VAL A 165 7.53 4.67 -0.25
N SER A 166 6.76 4.57 0.84
CA SER A 166 6.61 3.29 1.54
C SER A 166 5.58 2.36 0.90
N MET A 167 4.46 2.87 0.37
CA MET A 167 3.43 2.07 -0.34
C MET A 167 3.83 1.75 -1.78
N LEU A 168 4.48 2.70 -2.45
CA LEU A 168 4.75 2.65 -3.89
C LEU A 168 5.43 1.35 -4.37
N PRO A 169 6.43 0.77 -3.71
CA PRO A 169 7.05 -0.48 -4.17
C PRO A 169 6.08 -1.65 -4.29
N PHE A 170 5.12 -1.76 -3.36
CA PHE A 170 4.09 -2.81 -3.37
C PHE A 170 3.06 -2.58 -4.48
N GLU A 171 2.65 -1.34 -4.69
CA GLU A 171 1.75 -0.97 -5.78
C GLU A 171 2.39 -1.22 -7.15
N LEU A 172 3.68 -0.87 -7.32
CA LEU A 172 4.43 -1.12 -8.54
C LEU A 172 4.55 -2.62 -8.86
N GLN A 173 4.80 -3.47 -7.87
CA GLN A 173 4.85 -4.92 -8.06
C GLN A 173 3.54 -5.47 -8.62
N VAL A 174 2.40 -4.99 -8.11
CA VAL A 174 1.07 -5.37 -8.62
C VAL A 174 0.87 -4.87 -10.05
N MET A 175 1.19 -3.60 -10.31
CA MET A 175 1.06 -2.99 -11.65
C MET A 175 1.90 -3.71 -12.69
N GLU A 176 3.18 -3.93 -12.41
CA GLU A 176 4.11 -4.62 -13.31
C GLU A 176 3.59 -6.02 -13.68
N TYR A 177 3.06 -6.76 -12.72
CA TYR A 177 2.47 -8.07 -13.00
C TYR A 177 1.26 -7.98 -13.94
N LEU A 178 0.33 -7.07 -13.68
CA LEU A 178 -0.87 -6.89 -14.50
C LEU A 178 -0.55 -6.42 -15.92
N GLU A 179 0.49 -5.59 -16.09
CA GLU A 179 0.91 -5.07 -17.38
C GLU A 179 1.55 -6.13 -18.29
N THR A 180 2.10 -7.21 -17.74
CA THR A 180 2.83 -8.21 -18.51
C THR A 180 1.98 -9.06 -19.44
N ALA A 181 0.69 -9.28 -19.14
CA ALA A 181 -0.22 -10.03 -20.01
C ALA A 181 -1.69 -9.75 -19.69
N ILE A 182 -2.56 -9.88 -20.72
CA ILE A 182 -4.02 -9.90 -20.56
C ILE A 182 -4.43 -11.20 -19.85
N GLY A 183 -5.45 -11.13 -19.00
CA GLY A 183 -5.98 -12.29 -18.27
C GLY A 183 -5.20 -12.64 -17.00
N ARG A 184 -4.35 -11.73 -16.53
CA ARG A 184 -3.73 -11.82 -15.22
C ARG A 184 -4.55 -11.08 -14.19
N HIS A 185 -4.68 -11.69 -13.00
CA HIS A 185 -5.43 -11.13 -11.89
C HIS A 185 -4.61 -11.12 -10.62
N VAL A 186 -4.83 -10.10 -9.82
CA VAL A 186 -4.27 -9.98 -8.47
C VAL A 186 -5.41 -9.75 -7.49
N LEU A 187 -5.54 -10.64 -6.51
CA LEU A 187 -6.29 -10.31 -5.31
C LEU A 187 -5.50 -9.27 -4.53
N TYR A 188 -6.12 -8.14 -4.24
CA TYR A 188 -5.49 -7.02 -3.55
C TYR A 188 -6.41 -6.49 -2.46
N ARG A 189 -5.88 -6.31 -1.25
CA ARG A 189 -6.63 -5.81 -0.11
C ARG A 189 -5.77 -4.82 0.68
N VAL A 190 -6.37 -3.68 1.03
CA VAL A 190 -5.74 -2.66 1.85
C VAL A 190 -6.68 -2.27 2.98
N THR A 191 -6.20 -2.41 4.22
CA THR A 191 -6.98 -2.13 5.44
C THR A 191 -6.28 -1.06 6.25
N PRO A 192 -6.86 0.14 6.41
CA PRO A 192 -6.30 1.17 7.26
C PRO A 192 -6.51 0.82 8.74
N TYR A 193 -5.49 1.10 9.56
CA TYR A 193 -5.53 0.78 10.98
C TYR A 193 -5.56 2.05 11.84
N PHE A 194 -6.59 2.16 12.69
CA PHE A 194 -6.77 3.26 13.62
C PHE A 194 -6.82 2.73 15.06
N ARG A 195 -6.17 3.40 16.00
CA ARG A 195 -6.30 3.07 17.42
C ARG A 195 -7.44 3.87 18.05
N GLY A 196 -8.44 3.18 18.59
CA GLY A 196 -9.55 3.83 19.28
C GLY A 196 -10.27 4.90 18.44
N ARG A 197 -10.21 6.15 18.87
CA ARG A 197 -10.87 7.30 18.22
C ARG A 197 -9.95 8.13 17.31
N GLU A 198 -8.77 7.63 16.96
CA GLU A 198 -7.87 8.32 16.05
C GLU A 198 -8.53 8.59 14.70
N LEU A 199 -8.29 9.78 14.15
CA LEU A 199 -8.83 10.18 12.85
C LEU A 199 -7.84 9.96 11.70
N VAL A 200 -6.54 9.82 12.02
CA VAL A 200 -5.48 9.47 11.06
C VAL A 200 -5.08 8.03 11.29
N ALA A 201 -5.01 7.23 10.24
CA ALA A 201 -4.57 5.84 10.34
C ALA A 201 -3.10 5.77 10.76
N ARG A 202 -2.74 4.84 11.65
CA ARG A 202 -1.36 4.53 12.02
C ARG A 202 -0.55 3.94 10.86
N GLY A 203 -1.24 3.38 9.89
CA GLY A 203 -0.71 2.78 8.69
C GLY A 203 -1.78 2.00 7.97
N VAL A 204 -1.36 1.26 6.95
CA VAL A 204 -2.23 0.38 6.17
C VAL A 204 -1.64 -1.02 6.11
N GLU A 205 -2.45 -2.02 6.36
CA GLU A 205 -2.15 -3.40 6.03
C GLU A 205 -2.39 -3.60 4.54
N MET A 206 -1.41 -4.12 3.83
CA MET A 206 -1.49 -4.38 2.39
C MET A 206 -1.23 -5.85 2.12
N GLU A 207 -2.11 -6.47 1.36
CA GLU A 207 -2.02 -7.86 0.95
C GLU A 207 -2.24 -7.99 -0.55
N ALA A 208 -1.44 -8.83 -1.19
CA ALA A 208 -1.60 -9.12 -2.61
C ALA A 208 -1.26 -10.57 -2.94
N TYR A 209 -1.95 -11.12 -3.95
CA TYR A 209 -1.74 -12.47 -4.42
C TYR A 209 -2.07 -12.60 -5.91
N SER A 210 -1.08 -12.98 -6.71
CA SER A 210 -1.28 -13.25 -8.14
C SER A 210 -1.96 -14.60 -8.35
N VAL A 211 -3.12 -14.58 -9.03
CA VAL A 211 -4.03 -15.73 -9.08
C VAL A 211 -3.49 -16.84 -9.98
N GLU A 212 -3.13 -16.52 -11.23
CA GLU A 212 -2.81 -17.51 -12.28
C GLU A 212 -1.54 -18.29 -11.97
N ASP A 213 -0.55 -17.62 -11.34
CA ASP A 213 0.72 -18.26 -10.99
C ASP A 213 0.83 -18.68 -9.51
N ARG A 214 -0.30 -18.56 -8.78
CA ARG A 214 -0.43 -18.96 -7.39
C ARG A 214 0.57 -18.25 -6.46
N GLY A 215 0.64 -16.92 -6.59
CA GLY A 215 1.47 -16.08 -5.74
C GLY A 215 2.97 -16.10 -6.06
N ARG A 216 3.38 -16.65 -7.21
CA ARG A 216 4.82 -16.68 -7.55
C ARG A 216 5.37 -15.31 -7.91
N SER A 217 4.59 -14.47 -8.59
CA SER A 217 5.01 -13.15 -9.03
C SER A 217 4.63 -12.05 -8.03
N VAL A 218 3.43 -12.14 -7.45
CA VAL A 218 2.96 -11.20 -6.44
C VAL A 218 2.40 -11.97 -5.25
N CYS A 219 3.09 -11.87 -4.13
CA CYS A 219 2.67 -12.46 -2.87
C CYS A 219 3.28 -11.65 -1.73
N PHE A 220 2.47 -10.84 -1.03
CA PHE A 220 2.93 -10.12 0.14
C PHE A 220 1.82 -9.87 1.15
N HIS A 221 2.23 -9.72 2.41
CA HIS A 221 1.41 -9.30 3.53
C HIS A 221 2.25 -8.41 4.44
N VAL A 222 2.01 -7.12 4.37
CA VAL A 222 2.81 -6.12 5.06
C VAL A 222 1.92 -5.08 5.75
N PHE A 223 2.48 -4.44 6.77
CA PHE A 223 1.92 -3.23 7.37
C PHE A 223 2.82 -2.04 7.04
N VAL A 224 2.34 -1.08 6.28
CA VAL A 224 3.04 0.14 5.91
C VAL A 224 2.68 1.25 6.89
N TYR A 225 3.68 1.81 7.57
CA TYR A 225 3.47 2.83 8.60
C TYR A 225 3.16 4.20 7.99
N ASN A 226 2.17 4.89 8.56
CA ASN A 226 1.82 6.26 8.18
C ASN A 226 2.64 7.25 9.03
N TYR A 227 3.87 7.50 8.61
CA TYR A 227 4.78 8.41 9.26
C TYR A 227 5.48 9.32 8.26
N GLN A 228 6.13 10.35 8.75
CA GLN A 228 6.99 11.23 7.97
C GLN A 228 8.30 11.42 8.74
N PRO A 229 9.48 11.14 8.15
CA PRO A 229 10.76 11.40 8.81
C PRO A 229 10.86 12.83 9.32
N GLY A 230 11.28 13.02 10.57
CA GLY A 230 11.44 14.32 11.19
C GLY A 230 10.15 15.00 11.67
N ILE A 231 8.99 14.34 11.56
CA ILE A 231 7.68 14.88 11.97
C ILE A 231 7.01 13.97 12.98
N GLU A 232 6.52 14.53 14.07
CA GLU A 232 5.59 13.89 15.00
C GLU A 232 4.15 14.18 14.59
N ILE A 233 3.31 13.14 14.52
CA ILE A 233 1.90 13.23 14.15
C ILE A 233 1.03 12.92 15.36
N ASP A 234 0.09 13.81 15.64
CA ASP A 234 -1.05 13.49 16.51
C ASP A 234 -2.13 12.77 15.70
N TYR A 235 -2.14 11.46 15.75
CA TYR A 235 -3.09 10.63 15.01
C TYR A 235 -4.55 10.82 15.45
N LEU A 236 -4.79 11.38 16.64
CA LEU A 236 -6.15 11.68 17.10
C LEU A 236 -6.78 12.81 16.27
N THR A 237 -5.99 13.80 15.86
CA THR A 237 -6.49 15.03 15.24
C THR A 237 -5.93 15.32 13.86
N GLY A 238 -4.78 14.73 13.50
CA GLY A 238 -4.03 15.03 12.29
C GLY A 238 -3.09 16.25 12.41
N HIS A 239 -3.05 16.93 13.56
CA HIS A 239 -2.04 17.95 13.80
C HIS A 239 -0.64 17.33 13.90
N SER A 240 0.38 18.13 13.65
CA SER A 240 1.77 17.64 13.64
C SER A 240 2.75 18.74 14.01
N ARG A 241 3.98 18.33 14.32
CA ARG A 241 5.11 19.22 14.62
C ARG A 241 6.41 18.58 14.19
N ILE A 242 7.45 19.39 14.02
CA ILE A 242 8.82 18.87 13.82
C ILE A 242 9.23 18.10 15.07
N SER A 243 9.84 16.93 14.87
CA SER A 243 10.41 16.12 15.95
C SER A 243 11.56 16.89 16.61
N GLY A 244 11.60 16.89 17.93
CA GLY A 244 12.65 17.55 18.71
C GLY A 244 13.98 16.82 18.66
#